data_8dccc7b800ffe997258339b2e0b969a2
#
_entry.id   8dccc7b800ffe997258339b2e0b969a2
#
_cell.length_a   1.000
_cell.length_b   1.000
_cell.length_c   1.000
_cell.angle_alpha   90.00
_cell.angle_beta   90.00
_cell.angle_gamma   90.00
#
_symmetry.space_group_name_H-M   'P 1'
#
loop_
_entity.id
_entity.type
_entity.pdbx_description
1 polymer ?
#
loop_
_entity_poly.entity_id
_entity_poly.type
_entity_poly.pdbx_seq_one_letter_code
_entity_poly.pdbx_strand_id
1 'polypeptide(L)'
;MAKDNRKLIVVGVDGSELSLVALRTARRLADLLHCRVEAMTVWTHPISLAAPVASAEWSPRVDAEEALNEAVLQAFGDDVPEGLTKIAVSGQPVQVLVEASKDAEMLVVGSRGRGGFAGLLLGSVSSAAAAHAHCPVLIVHPSETE
;
A
#
# COMPACT_ATOMS: atom_id res chain seq x y z
N MET A 1 18.98 18.70 11.80
CA MET A 1 18.60 17.28 11.65
C MET A 1 18.79 16.84 10.22
N ALA A 2 19.48 15.73 10.05
CA ALA A 2 19.67 15.20 8.70
C ALA A 2 18.38 14.62 8.17
N LYS A 3 18.01 15.00 6.97
CA LYS A 3 16.87 14.44 6.26
C LYS A 3 17.23 13.03 5.80
N ASP A 4 16.31 12.10 5.94
CA ASP A 4 16.54 10.74 5.44
C ASP A 4 16.50 10.77 3.91
N ASN A 5 17.65 10.64 3.28
CA ASN A 5 17.79 10.72 1.83
C ASN A 5 17.77 9.35 1.15
N ARG A 6 17.50 8.28 1.90
CA ARG A 6 17.39 6.97 1.29
C ARG A 6 16.21 6.94 0.31
N LYS A 7 16.38 6.14 -0.73
CA LYS A 7 15.31 5.95 -1.71
C LYS A 7 14.15 5.19 -1.11
N LEU A 8 12.96 5.38 -1.67
CA LEU A 8 11.74 4.78 -1.16
C LEU A 8 11.38 3.50 -1.89
N ILE A 9 10.97 2.51 -1.12
CA ILE A 9 10.17 1.40 -1.64
C ILE A 9 8.74 1.68 -1.19
N VAL A 10 7.84 1.91 -2.15
CA VAL A 10 6.43 2.19 -1.88
C VAL A 10 5.66 0.88 -1.86
N VAL A 11 4.84 0.69 -0.84
CA VAL A 11 3.99 -0.51 -0.70
C VAL A 11 2.54 -0.08 -0.72
N GLY A 12 1.76 -0.65 -1.63
CA GLY A 12 0.30 -0.46 -1.61
C GLY A 12 -0.33 -1.34 -0.55
N VAL A 13 -1.06 -0.73 0.38
CA VAL A 13 -1.66 -1.43 1.52
C VAL A 13 -3.17 -1.24 1.47
N ASP A 14 -3.91 -2.34 1.39
CA ASP A 14 -5.37 -2.31 1.38
C ASP A 14 -5.98 -3.08 2.56
N GLY A 15 -5.15 -3.52 3.50
CA GLY A 15 -5.59 -4.29 4.65
C GLY A 15 -5.76 -5.77 4.41
N SER A 16 -5.54 -6.25 3.19
CA SER A 16 -5.60 -7.67 2.88
C SER A 16 -4.38 -8.41 3.44
N GLU A 17 -4.49 -9.73 3.55
CA GLU A 17 -3.36 -10.57 3.98
C GLU A 17 -2.14 -10.38 3.07
N LEU A 18 -2.37 -10.27 1.77
CA LEU A 18 -1.27 -10.08 0.81
C LEU A 18 -0.57 -8.73 0.99
N SER A 19 -1.29 -7.69 1.43
CA SER A 19 -0.63 -6.42 1.68
C SER A 19 0.28 -6.50 2.91
N LEU A 20 -0.03 -7.36 3.89
CA LEU A 20 0.88 -7.61 5.02
C LEU A 20 2.14 -8.33 4.55
N VAL A 21 1.99 -9.33 3.68
CA VAL A 21 3.13 -10.02 3.08
C VAL A 21 3.96 -9.04 2.26
N ALA A 22 3.30 -8.14 1.52
CA ALA A 22 3.99 -7.12 0.74
C ALA A 22 4.81 -6.18 1.64
N LEU A 23 4.26 -5.77 2.78
CA LEU A 23 4.99 -4.94 3.75
C LEU A 23 6.24 -5.64 4.27
N ARG A 24 6.11 -6.90 4.64
CA ARG A 24 7.25 -7.69 5.17
C ARG A 24 8.31 -7.91 4.09
N THR A 25 7.89 -8.17 2.86
CA THR A 25 8.80 -8.36 1.73
C THR A 25 9.54 -7.06 1.42
N ALA A 26 8.82 -5.94 1.41
CA ALA A 26 9.41 -4.63 1.16
C ALA A 26 10.46 -4.29 2.21
N ARG A 27 10.20 -4.63 3.47
CA ARG A 27 11.18 -4.41 4.54
C ARG A 27 12.49 -5.15 4.28
N ARG A 28 12.39 -6.44 3.91
CA ARG A 28 13.57 -7.23 3.63
C ARG A 28 14.39 -6.64 2.48
N LEU A 29 13.69 -6.20 1.44
CA LEU A 29 14.36 -5.58 0.29
C LEU A 29 14.94 -4.22 0.66
N ALA A 30 14.23 -3.44 1.44
CA ALA A 30 14.74 -2.15 1.89
C ALA A 30 16.03 -2.29 2.70
N ASP A 31 16.09 -3.29 3.56
CA ASP A 31 17.31 -3.56 4.33
C ASP A 31 18.48 -3.93 3.41
N LEU A 32 18.22 -4.75 2.39
CA LEU A 32 19.25 -5.18 1.44
C LEU A 32 19.71 -4.06 0.51
N LEU A 33 18.80 -3.20 0.12
CA LEU A 33 19.04 -2.15 -0.88
C LEU A 33 19.33 -0.78 -0.25
N HIS A 34 19.36 -0.72 1.07
CA HIS A 34 19.55 0.54 1.82
C HIS A 34 18.49 1.58 1.44
N CYS A 35 17.25 1.12 1.34
CA CYS A 35 16.08 1.95 1.11
C CYS A 35 15.25 2.07 2.37
N ARG A 36 14.26 2.95 2.34
CA ARG A 36 13.24 3.00 3.40
C ARG A 36 11.88 2.65 2.80
N VAL A 37 10.95 2.27 3.63
CA VAL A 37 9.62 1.82 3.21
C VAL A 37 8.60 2.93 3.44
N GLU A 38 7.76 3.16 2.44
CA GLU A 38 6.58 3.99 2.60
C GLU A 38 5.34 3.13 2.38
N ALA A 39 4.56 2.96 3.44
CA ALA A 39 3.30 2.23 3.37
C ALA A 39 2.19 3.20 2.98
N MET A 40 1.53 2.92 1.87
CA MET A 40 0.55 3.84 1.27
C MET A 40 -0.80 3.15 1.15
N THR A 41 -1.83 3.77 1.73
CA THR A 41 -3.22 3.38 1.56
C THR A 41 -3.94 4.45 0.75
N VAL A 42 -4.75 4.02 -0.21
CA VAL A 42 -5.53 4.93 -1.03
C VAL A 42 -7.00 4.79 -0.65
N TRP A 43 -7.64 5.92 -0.36
CA TRP A 43 -9.06 5.94 0.00
C TRP A 43 -9.83 6.81 -0.99
N THR A 44 -11.11 6.50 -1.15
CA THR A 44 -11.99 7.25 -2.04
C THR A 44 -13.13 7.85 -1.24
N HIS A 45 -13.59 9.03 -1.65
CA HIS A 45 -14.79 9.58 -1.08
C HIS A 45 -15.99 8.76 -1.56
N PRO A 46 -16.80 8.21 -0.65
CA PRO A 46 -18.02 7.56 -1.09
C PRO A 46 -18.96 8.62 -1.67
N ILE A 47 -19.33 8.43 -2.94
CA ILE A 47 -20.35 9.27 -3.56
C ILE A 47 -21.69 8.61 -3.30
N SER A 48 -22.44 9.13 -2.36
CA SER A 48 -23.79 8.65 -2.10
C SER A 48 -24.77 9.77 -2.32
N LEU A 49 -25.54 9.65 -3.39
CA LEU A 49 -26.62 10.61 -3.66
C LEU A 49 -27.79 10.44 -2.70
N ALA A 50 -27.83 9.33 -1.98
CA ALA A 50 -28.91 9.01 -1.04
C ALA A 50 -28.63 9.43 0.39
N ALA A 51 -27.39 9.69 0.75
CA ALA A 51 -27.04 10.06 2.11
C ALA A 51 -27.03 11.59 2.25
N PRO A 52 -27.89 12.12 3.08
CA PRO A 52 -28.04 13.58 3.14
C PRO A 52 -26.84 14.30 3.73
N VAL A 53 -26.18 13.73 4.71
CA VAL A 53 -24.99 14.36 5.29
C VAL A 53 -24.18 13.28 5.98
N ALA A 54 -22.88 13.21 5.68
CA ALA A 54 -21.99 12.42 6.48
C ALA A 54 -21.96 13.01 7.90
N SER A 55 -21.97 12.15 8.91
CA SER A 55 -21.77 12.61 10.27
C SER A 55 -20.48 13.43 10.33
N ALA A 56 -20.50 14.56 11.01
CA ALA A 56 -19.32 15.39 11.18
C ALA A 56 -18.17 14.65 11.86
N GLU A 57 -18.48 13.55 12.55
CA GLU A 57 -17.49 12.73 13.25
C GLU A 57 -16.88 11.65 12.37
N TRP A 58 -17.48 11.36 11.21
CA TRP A 58 -16.96 10.32 10.33
C TRP A 58 -16.07 10.92 9.24
N SER A 59 -14.90 10.33 9.06
CA SER A 59 -13.96 10.73 8.02
C SER A 59 -13.36 9.50 7.36
N PRO A 60 -13.52 9.34 6.03
CA PRO A 60 -12.87 8.24 5.31
C PRO A 60 -11.35 8.28 5.46
N ARG A 61 -10.79 9.47 5.56
CA ARG A 61 -9.35 9.63 5.76
C ARG A 61 -8.90 9.05 7.09
N VAL A 62 -9.64 9.35 8.17
CA VAL A 62 -9.31 8.83 9.49
C VAL A 62 -9.41 7.32 9.51
N ASP A 63 -10.46 6.76 8.90
CA ASP A 63 -10.60 5.31 8.80
C ASP A 63 -9.44 4.68 8.03
N ALA A 64 -9.01 5.31 6.94
CA ALA A 64 -7.89 4.82 6.15
C ALA A 64 -6.58 4.87 6.95
N GLU A 65 -6.37 5.95 7.70
CA GLU A 65 -5.18 6.08 8.53
C GLU A 65 -5.16 5.04 9.65
N GLU A 66 -6.30 4.78 10.28
CA GLU A 66 -6.41 3.73 11.30
C GLU A 66 -6.17 2.35 10.72
N ALA A 67 -6.74 2.05 9.57
CA ALA A 67 -6.53 0.77 8.90
C ALA A 67 -5.06 0.58 8.51
N LEU A 68 -4.41 1.64 8.06
CA LEU A 68 -2.99 1.60 7.72
C LEU A 68 -2.12 1.36 8.95
N ASN A 69 -2.42 2.04 10.05
CA ASN A 69 -1.71 1.82 11.30
C ASN A 69 -1.88 0.38 11.78
N GLU A 70 -3.08 -0.15 11.68
CA GLU A 70 -3.36 -1.55 12.05
C GLU A 70 -2.58 -2.52 11.18
N ALA A 71 -2.51 -2.27 9.87
CA ALA A 71 -1.77 -3.13 8.96
C ALA A 71 -0.28 -3.15 9.29
N VAL A 72 0.29 -1.99 9.57
CA VAL A 72 1.70 -1.89 9.96
C VAL A 72 1.96 -2.63 11.28
N LEU A 73 1.05 -2.47 12.23
CA LEU A 73 1.15 -3.19 13.51
C LEU A 73 1.08 -4.70 13.31
N GLN A 74 0.16 -5.19 12.48
CA GLN A 74 0.05 -6.61 12.19
C GLN A 74 1.27 -7.16 11.45
N ALA A 75 1.84 -6.35 10.56
CA ALA A 75 2.99 -6.79 9.78
C ALA A 75 4.26 -6.88 10.62
N PHE A 76 4.48 -5.93 11.51
CA PHE A 76 5.77 -5.78 12.19
C PHE A 76 5.71 -5.86 13.72
N GLY A 77 4.54 -5.70 14.33
CA GLY A 77 4.44 -5.66 15.79
C GLY A 77 5.28 -4.52 16.36
N ASP A 78 6.13 -4.85 17.30
CA ASP A 78 7.01 -3.86 17.93
C ASP A 78 8.27 -3.57 17.11
N ASP A 79 8.48 -4.31 16.03
CA ASP A 79 9.70 -4.24 15.23
C ASP A 79 9.46 -3.46 13.94
N VAL A 80 8.93 -2.25 14.06
CA VAL A 80 8.67 -1.38 12.92
C VAL A 80 9.99 -0.89 12.34
N PRO A 81 10.19 -0.99 11.01
CA PRO A 81 11.44 -0.57 10.40
C PRO A 81 11.74 0.90 10.65
N GLU A 82 13.01 1.20 10.88
CA GLU A 82 13.46 2.58 10.97
C GLU A 82 13.26 3.27 9.63
N GLY A 83 12.72 4.48 9.67
CA GLY A 83 12.47 5.26 8.45
C GLY A 83 11.17 4.91 7.74
N LEU A 84 10.38 3.97 8.27
CA LEU A 84 9.07 3.68 7.68
C LEU A 84 8.15 4.89 7.83
N THR A 85 7.52 5.27 6.72
CA THR A 85 6.49 6.30 6.71
C THR A 85 5.15 5.69 6.32
N LYS A 86 4.09 6.30 6.77
CA LYS A 86 2.71 5.88 6.49
C LYS A 86 1.96 7.05 5.91
N ILE A 87 1.30 6.82 4.79
CA ILE A 87 0.53 7.88 4.14
C ILE A 87 -0.79 7.33 3.61
N ALA A 88 -1.87 8.04 3.91
CA ALA A 88 -3.19 7.76 3.36
C ALA A 88 -3.52 8.86 2.36
N VAL A 89 -3.79 8.47 1.12
CA VAL A 89 -3.98 9.41 0.01
C VAL A 89 -5.37 9.21 -0.58
N SER A 90 -6.07 10.30 -0.85
CA SER A 90 -7.36 10.22 -1.53
C SER A 90 -7.16 10.08 -3.04
N GLY A 91 -8.01 9.28 -3.68
CA GLY A 91 -7.97 9.13 -5.13
C GLY A 91 -8.29 7.72 -5.57
N GLN A 92 -7.93 7.41 -6.79
CA GLN A 92 -8.07 6.08 -7.36
C GLN A 92 -6.78 5.30 -7.11
N PRO A 93 -6.86 4.06 -6.57
CA PRO A 93 -5.65 3.31 -6.19
C PRO A 93 -4.63 3.18 -7.32
N VAL A 94 -5.07 2.85 -8.52
CA VAL A 94 -4.17 2.69 -9.66
C VAL A 94 -3.43 3.99 -9.95
N GLN A 95 -4.17 5.09 -10.06
CA GLN A 95 -3.59 6.38 -10.41
C GLN A 95 -2.62 6.87 -9.34
N VAL A 96 -3.00 6.74 -8.09
CA VAL A 96 -2.18 7.20 -6.97
C VAL A 96 -0.87 6.41 -6.90
N LEU A 97 -0.94 5.09 -7.02
CA LEU A 97 0.25 4.24 -6.93
C LEU A 97 1.16 4.43 -8.14
N VAL A 98 0.61 4.57 -9.33
CA VAL A 98 1.41 4.84 -10.53
C VAL A 98 2.11 6.20 -10.40
N GLU A 99 1.42 7.21 -9.89
CA GLU A 99 2.04 8.52 -9.67
C GLU A 99 3.17 8.43 -8.62
N ALA A 100 2.93 7.70 -7.53
CA ALA A 100 3.93 7.51 -6.49
C ALA A 100 5.17 6.78 -7.01
N SER A 101 5.00 5.92 -8.01
CA SER A 101 6.11 5.15 -8.56
C SER A 101 7.15 6.01 -9.28
N LYS A 102 6.79 7.24 -9.66
CA LYS A 102 7.72 8.15 -10.33
C LYS A 102 8.93 8.48 -9.47
N ASP A 103 8.74 8.55 -8.16
CA ASP A 103 9.79 8.92 -7.22
C ASP A 103 10.25 7.75 -6.35
N ALA A 104 9.84 6.54 -6.70
CA ALA A 104 10.15 5.35 -5.93
C ALA A 104 11.23 4.52 -6.60
N GLU A 105 12.04 3.84 -5.79
CA GLU A 105 13.00 2.85 -6.29
C GLU A 105 12.27 1.59 -6.73
N MET A 106 11.16 1.27 -6.06
CA MET A 106 10.37 0.07 -6.33
C MET A 106 8.96 0.27 -5.78
N LEU A 107 7.98 -0.34 -6.44
CA LEU A 107 6.62 -0.42 -5.96
C LEU A 107 6.29 -1.87 -5.66
N VAL A 108 5.81 -2.16 -4.46
CA VAL A 108 5.45 -3.52 -4.03
C VAL A 108 3.95 -3.58 -3.80
N VAL A 109 3.29 -4.53 -4.43
CA VAL A 109 1.84 -4.72 -4.28
C VAL A 109 1.54 -6.22 -4.19
N GLY A 110 0.41 -6.56 -3.56
CA GLY A 110 -0.10 -7.92 -3.61
C GLY A 110 -0.67 -8.23 -5.00
N SER A 111 -0.62 -9.49 -5.38
CA SER A 111 -1.16 -9.92 -6.67
C SER A 111 -2.66 -9.71 -6.76
N ARG A 112 -3.35 -9.75 -5.61
CA ARG A 112 -4.79 -9.51 -5.49
C ARG A 112 -5.04 -8.68 -4.24
N GLY A 113 -6.05 -7.83 -4.30
CA GLY A 113 -6.47 -7.06 -3.15
C GLY A 113 -7.80 -7.58 -2.61
N ARG A 114 -8.46 -6.75 -1.83
CA ARG A 114 -9.79 -7.04 -1.32
C ARG A 114 -10.80 -7.07 -2.46
N GLY A 115 -11.74 -8.00 -2.39
CA GLY A 115 -12.84 -8.08 -3.32
C GLY A 115 -12.51 -8.63 -4.70
N GLY A 116 -11.31 -9.16 -4.90
CA GLY A 116 -10.94 -9.76 -6.16
C GLY A 116 -11.57 -11.14 -6.34
N PHE A 117 -11.69 -11.58 -7.58
CA PHE A 117 -12.14 -12.92 -7.89
C PHE A 117 -11.02 -13.92 -7.61
N ALA A 118 -11.36 -15.03 -6.96
CA ALA A 118 -10.37 -16.04 -6.57
C ALA A 118 -9.64 -16.66 -7.77
N GLY A 119 -10.25 -16.64 -8.95
CA GLY A 119 -9.64 -17.20 -10.15
C GLY A 119 -8.71 -16.28 -10.91
N LEU A 120 -8.59 -15.01 -10.50
CA LEU A 120 -7.74 -14.07 -11.20
C LEU A 120 -6.29 -14.24 -10.78
N LEU A 121 -5.40 -14.23 -11.76
CA LEU A 121 -3.96 -14.29 -11.51
C LEU A 121 -3.47 -12.97 -10.91
N LEU A 122 -3.92 -11.85 -11.45
CA LEU A 122 -3.60 -10.51 -10.94
C LEU A 122 -4.88 -9.70 -10.76
N GLY A 123 -4.90 -8.86 -9.74
CA GLY A 123 -5.99 -7.91 -9.52
C GLY A 123 -5.85 -6.68 -10.40
N SER A 124 -6.83 -5.77 -10.29
CA SER A 124 -6.83 -4.55 -11.08
C SER A 124 -5.65 -3.64 -10.78
N VAL A 125 -5.29 -3.51 -9.51
CA VAL A 125 -4.17 -2.65 -9.11
C VAL A 125 -2.84 -3.25 -9.54
N SER A 126 -2.62 -4.54 -9.28
CA SER A 126 -1.35 -5.17 -9.66
C SER A 126 -1.16 -5.24 -11.16
N SER A 127 -2.22 -5.51 -11.93
CA SER A 127 -2.15 -5.52 -13.39
C SER A 127 -1.79 -4.14 -13.94
N ALA A 128 -2.46 -3.11 -13.44
CA ALA A 128 -2.22 -1.74 -13.91
C ALA A 128 -0.84 -1.23 -13.48
N ALA A 129 -0.42 -1.57 -12.27
CA ALA A 129 0.92 -1.21 -11.79
C ALA A 129 1.99 -1.85 -12.66
N ALA A 130 1.83 -3.14 -12.99
CA ALA A 130 2.78 -3.84 -13.84
C ALA A 130 2.88 -3.19 -15.23
N ALA A 131 1.77 -2.70 -15.76
CA ALA A 131 1.72 -2.11 -17.10
C ALA A 131 2.20 -0.65 -17.13
N HIS A 132 1.96 0.12 -16.09
CA HIS A 132 2.07 1.58 -16.17
C HIS A 132 3.02 2.24 -15.15
N ALA A 133 3.53 1.51 -14.17
CA ALA A 133 4.43 2.11 -13.19
C ALA A 133 5.72 2.62 -13.84
N HIS A 134 6.33 3.61 -13.21
CA HIS A 134 7.55 4.25 -13.67
C HIS A 134 8.81 3.71 -12.98
N CYS A 135 8.66 2.67 -12.19
CA CYS A 135 9.75 1.97 -11.50
C CYS A 135 9.49 0.47 -11.55
N PRO A 136 10.48 -0.36 -11.14
CA PRO A 136 10.22 -1.80 -11.02
C PRO A 136 9.08 -2.09 -10.07
N VAL A 137 8.25 -3.07 -10.43
CA VAL A 137 7.10 -3.48 -9.63
C VAL A 137 7.32 -4.91 -9.17
N LEU A 138 7.26 -5.12 -7.88
CA LEU A 138 7.29 -6.46 -7.29
C LEU A 138 5.87 -6.85 -6.91
N ILE A 139 5.41 -7.96 -7.46
CA ILE A 139 4.06 -8.47 -7.19
C ILE A 139 4.20 -9.68 -6.28
N VAL A 140 3.57 -9.60 -5.11
CA VAL A 140 3.65 -10.65 -4.10
C VAL A 140 2.44 -11.56 -4.25
N HIS A 141 2.70 -12.85 -4.37
CA HIS A 141 1.67 -13.87 -4.52
C HIS A 141 1.43 -14.59 -3.20
N PRO A 142 0.26 -15.22 -3.03
CA PRO A 142 0.02 -16.05 -1.85
C PRO A 142 1.04 -17.20 -1.80
N SER A 143 1.41 -17.59 -0.57
CA SER A 143 2.28 -18.74 -0.39
C SER A 143 1.50 -20.02 -0.70
N GLU A 144 2.16 -20.96 -1.39
CA GLU A 144 1.57 -22.26 -1.68
C GLU A 144 1.73 -23.27 -0.53
N THR A 145 2.50 -22.90 0.49
CA THR A 145 2.85 -23.81 1.57
C THR A 145 2.00 -23.61 2.81
N GLU A 146 0.74 -23.40 2.63
CA GLU A 146 -0.18 -23.23 3.75
C GLU A 146 -0.87 -24.54 4.12
#